data_a8fd604aa89ba02d62455ee8fe6d7eaf
#
_entry.id   a8fd604aa89ba02d62455ee8fe6d7eaf
#
_cell.length_a   1.000
_cell.length_b   1.000
_cell.length_c   1.000
_cell.angle_alpha   90.00
_cell.angle_beta   90.00
_cell.angle_gamma   90.00
#
_symmetry.space_group_name_H-M   'P 1'
#
loop_
_entity.id
_entity.type
_entity.pdbx_description
1 polymer ?
#
loop_
_entity_poly.entity_id
_entity_poly.type
_entity_poly.pdbx_seq_one_letter_code
_entity_poly.pdbx_strand_id
1 'polypeptide(L)'
;MSAPTEAKPMTLKSLTHKKDNLSGGHRMCSGCGAPTIVRQVLLAVDEPVVIANATGCLEVSTCLFPYTAWKVPWMHSAFENAAATATGIETMYRSLRKQGKLKKEMKFIAFGGDGGTYDIGLQALSGAL
;
A
#
# COMPACT_ATOMS: atom_id res chain seq x y z
N MET A 1 4.26 -23.75 -13.17
CA MET A 1 4.81 -22.41 -13.43
C MET A 1 4.00 -21.84 -14.60
N SER A 2 3.07 -20.93 -14.34
CA SER A 2 2.32 -20.23 -15.39
C SER A 2 3.26 -19.20 -16.04
N ALA A 3 3.25 -19.15 -17.38
CA ALA A 3 4.02 -18.19 -18.16
C ALA A 3 3.72 -16.75 -17.68
N PRO A 4 4.70 -15.84 -17.68
CA PRO A 4 4.44 -14.46 -17.36
C PRO A 4 3.48 -13.90 -18.40
N THR A 5 2.30 -13.47 -17.95
CA THR A 5 1.35 -12.75 -18.78
C THR A 5 2.04 -11.46 -19.23
N GLU A 6 2.26 -11.28 -20.53
CA GLU A 6 2.81 -10.03 -21.06
C GLU A 6 1.95 -8.86 -20.57
N ALA A 7 2.52 -8.05 -19.70
CA ALA A 7 1.85 -6.88 -19.20
C ALA A 7 1.62 -5.90 -20.35
N LYS A 8 0.36 -5.61 -20.68
CA LYS A 8 0.03 -4.58 -21.66
C LYS A 8 0.70 -3.27 -21.26
N PRO A 9 1.35 -2.57 -22.21
CA PRO A 9 2.01 -1.31 -21.89
C PRO A 9 1.00 -0.31 -21.29
N MET A 10 1.33 0.19 -20.12
CA MET A 10 0.51 1.17 -19.41
C MET A 10 0.60 2.52 -20.11
N THR A 11 -0.52 3.05 -20.56
CA THR A 11 -0.61 4.36 -21.20
C THR A 11 -1.44 5.33 -20.34
N LEU A 12 -1.20 6.63 -20.49
CA LEU A 12 -2.02 7.65 -19.79
C LEU A 12 -3.51 7.45 -20.05
N LYS A 13 -3.89 7.09 -21.27
CA LYS A 13 -5.28 6.81 -21.65
C LYS A 13 -5.85 5.61 -20.88
N SER A 14 -5.07 4.55 -20.69
CA SER A 14 -5.51 3.37 -19.93
C SER A 14 -5.69 3.69 -18.44
N LEU A 15 -4.89 4.60 -17.87
CA LEU A 15 -4.99 5.02 -16.48
C LEU A 15 -6.28 5.80 -16.19
N THR A 16 -6.83 6.54 -17.17
CA THR A 16 -8.08 7.30 -16.96
C THR A 16 -9.30 6.41 -16.69
N HIS A 17 -9.22 5.13 -17.07
CA HIS A 17 -10.28 4.16 -16.81
C HIS A 17 -10.12 3.40 -15.49
N LYS A 18 -8.98 3.56 -14.80
CA LYS A 18 -8.76 2.93 -13.50
C LYS A 18 -9.43 3.71 -12.38
N LYS A 19 -9.92 2.98 -11.39
CA LYS A 19 -10.52 3.57 -10.18
C LYS A 19 -9.44 4.20 -9.33
N ASP A 20 -9.64 5.46 -8.94
CA ASP A 20 -8.80 6.11 -7.93
C ASP A 20 -9.13 5.56 -6.55
N ASN A 21 -8.16 4.92 -5.93
CA ASN A 21 -8.27 4.28 -4.63
C ASN A 21 -7.85 5.17 -3.45
N LEU A 22 -7.50 6.43 -3.71
CA LEU A 22 -7.29 7.47 -2.69
C LEU A 22 -8.27 8.62 -2.94
N SER A 23 -9.20 8.86 -2.03
CA SER A 23 -10.16 9.96 -2.14
C SER A 23 -9.47 11.32 -2.06
N GLY A 24 -10.03 12.31 -2.76
CA GLY A 24 -9.73 13.71 -2.49
C GLY A 24 -10.25 14.15 -1.11
N GLY A 25 -9.87 15.36 -0.68
CA GLY A 25 -10.30 15.91 0.61
C GLY A 25 -9.46 15.45 1.81
N HIS A 26 -8.38 14.70 1.59
CA HIS A 26 -7.36 14.47 2.61
C HIS A 26 -6.68 15.78 3.02
N ARG A 27 -6.09 15.81 4.22
CA ARG A 27 -5.47 17.02 4.78
C ARG A 27 -3.96 17.11 4.54
N MET A 28 -3.45 16.54 3.46
CA MET A 28 -2.06 16.72 3.05
C MET A 28 -1.83 18.16 2.61
N CYS A 29 -0.62 18.66 2.81
CA CYS A 29 -0.23 20.03 2.43
C CYS A 29 -0.38 20.23 0.92
N SER A 30 -0.71 21.47 0.53
CA SER A 30 -0.72 21.88 -0.87
C SER A 30 0.68 21.67 -1.49
N GLY A 31 0.73 21.03 -2.66
CA GLY A 31 1.99 20.72 -3.33
C GLY A 31 2.76 19.52 -2.76
N CYS A 32 2.24 18.81 -1.76
CA CYS A 32 2.89 17.60 -1.24
C CYS A 32 2.90 16.49 -2.29
N GLY A 33 4.06 15.88 -2.51
CA GLY A 33 4.23 14.78 -3.47
C GLY A 33 3.63 13.45 -3.00
N ALA A 34 3.43 13.25 -1.70
CA ALA A 34 2.98 11.96 -1.16
C ALA A 34 1.65 11.48 -1.72
N PRO A 35 0.56 12.29 -1.82
CA PRO A 35 -0.69 11.84 -2.42
C PRO A 35 -0.55 11.47 -3.90
N THR A 36 0.32 12.17 -4.63
CA THR A 36 0.59 11.87 -6.03
C THR A 36 1.29 10.53 -6.17
N ILE A 37 2.32 10.26 -5.36
CA ILE A 37 3.05 9.00 -5.34
C ILE A 37 2.10 7.84 -4.99
N VAL A 38 1.30 8.00 -3.93
CA VAL A 38 0.33 6.97 -3.52
C VAL A 38 -0.64 6.64 -4.65
N ARG A 39 -1.20 7.66 -5.34
CA ARG A 39 -2.08 7.43 -6.48
C ARG A 39 -1.38 6.70 -7.61
N GLN A 40 -0.17 7.09 -7.95
CA GLN A 40 0.60 6.42 -9.00
C GLN A 40 0.86 4.95 -8.67
N VAL A 41 1.27 4.65 -7.43
CA VAL A 41 1.49 3.27 -6.96
C VAL A 41 0.19 2.47 -7.04
N LEU A 42 -0.93 3.01 -6.55
CA LEU A 42 -2.21 2.31 -6.57
C LEU A 42 -2.79 2.13 -7.98
N LEU A 43 -2.52 3.06 -8.89
CA LEU A 43 -2.91 2.94 -10.30
C LEU A 43 -2.03 1.94 -11.08
N ALA A 44 -0.79 1.73 -10.63
CA ALA A 44 0.13 0.78 -11.25
C ALA A 44 -0.24 -0.69 -10.97
N VAL A 45 -1.05 -0.95 -9.94
CA VAL A 45 -1.41 -2.31 -9.52
C VAL A 45 -2.83 -2.62 -9.98
N ASP A 46 -3.00 -3.79 -10.61
CA ASP A 46 -4.33 -4.28 -11.05
C ASP A 46 -4.96 -5.23 -10.02
N GLU A 47 -4.14 -5.90 -9.23
CA GLU A 47 -4.60 -6.81 -8.19
C GLU A 47 -5.11 -6.04 -6.97
N PRO A 48 -5.97 -6.64 -6.14
CA PRO A 48 -6.31 -6.08 -4.84
C PRO A 48 -5.07 -5.85 -4.00
N VAL A 49 -5.05 -4.72 -3.32
CA VAL A 49 -3.95 -4.34 -2.43
C VAL A 49 -4.41 -4.30 -0.98
N VAL A 50 -3.50 -4.62 -0.07
CA VAL A 50 -3.61 -4.35 1.37
C VAL A 50 -2.43 -3.48 1.76
N ILE A 51 -2.69 -2.43 2.51
CA ILE A 51 -1.71 -1.42 2.85
C ILE A 51 -1.40 -1.46 4.35
N ALA A 52 -0.12 -1.50 4.69
CA ALA A 52 0.40 -1.15 6.00
C ALA A 52 1.05 0.23 5.91
N ASN A 53 0.64 1.16 6.75
CA ASN A 53 1.14 2.52 6.72
C ASN A 53 1.74 2.91 8.07
N ALA A 54 2.98 3.37 8.06
CA ALA A 54 3.64 3.87 9.25
C ALA A 54 3.02 5.19 9.70
N THR A 55 3.09 5.47 11.00
CA THR A 55 2.79 6.78 11.56
C THR A 55 3.59 7.86 10.83
N GLY A 56 2.94 8.93 10.42
CA GLY A 56 3.56 10.04 9.72
C GLY A 56 2.54 10.93 9.03
N CYS A 57 3.02 11.91 8.26
CA CYS A 57 2.13 12.87 7.59
C CYS A 57 1.10 12.18 6.68
N LEU A 58 1.49 11.14 5.98
CA LEU A 58 0.57 10.40 5.11
C LEU A 58 -0.55 9.74 5.91
N GLU A 59 -0.21 9.10 7.02
CA GLU A 59 -1.18 8.46 7.91
C GLU A 59 -2.12 9.49 8.52
N VAL A 60 -1.58 10.44 9.30
CA VAL A 60 -2.35 11.44 10.06
C VAL A 60 -3.30 12.24 9.18
N SER A 61 -2.88 12.56 7.94
CA SER A 61 -3.67 13.41 7.05
C SER A 61 -4.72 12.65 6.25
N THR A 62 -4.69 11.33 6.23
CA THR A 62 -5.58 10.50 5.39
C THR A 62 -6.55 9.64 6.18
N CYS A 63 -6.41 9.54 7.51
CA CYS A 63 -7.25 8.67 8.36
C CYS A 63 -7.85 9.37 9.57
N LEU A 64 -8.30 10.60 9.45
CA LEU A 64 -8.93 11.32 10.55
C LEU A 64 -10.27 10.69 10.93
N PHE A 65 -10.35 10.19 12.17
CA PHE A 65 -11.59 9.61 12.69
C PHE A 65 -12.78 10.58 12.55
N PRO A 66 -13.94 10.11 12.08
CA PRO A 66 -14.30 8.73 11.68
C PRO A 66 -14.07 8.45 10.18
N TYR A 67 -13.34 9.27 9.47
CA TYR A 67 -13.17 9.21 8.01
C TYR A 67 -11.81 8.62 7.62
N THR A 68 -11.77 8.06 6.41
CA THR A 68 -10.56 7.66 5.74
C THR A 68 -10.56 8.07 4.27
N ALA A 69 -9.40 8.44 3.73
CA ALA A 69 -9.23 8.68 2.31
C ALA A 69 -9.00 7.40 1.50
N TRP A 70 -8.69 6.29 2.16
CA TRP A 70 -8.34 5.03 1.53
C TRP A 70 -9.57 4.22 1.14
N LYS A 71 -9.63 3.77 -0.10
CA LYS A 71 -10.71 2.90 -0.63
C LYS A 71 -10.25 1.44 -0.75
N VAL A 72 -9.17 1.09 -0.12
CA VAL A 72 -8.59 -0.26 -0.03
C VAL A 72 -8.37 -0.62 1.43
N PRO A 73 -8.25 -1.91 1.76
CA PRO A 73 -7.85 -2.32 3.11
C PRO A 73 -6.55 -1.64 3.51
N TRP A 74 -6.60 -0.92 4.62
CA TRP A 74 -5.51 -0.09 5.10
C TRP A 74 -5.37 -0.25 6.62
N MET A 75 -4.13 -0.37 7.08
CA MET A 75 -3.82 -0.54 8.49
C MET A 75 -2.74 0.44 8.91
N HIS A 76 -3.01 1.20 9.96
CA HIS A 76 -2.00 2.01 10.64
C HIS A 76 -1.10 1.10 11.47
N SER A 77 0.19 1.33 11.38
CA SER A 77 1.23 0.68 12.17
C SER A 77 2.10 1.73 12.85
N ALA A 78 2.77 1.35 13.94
CA ALA A 78 3.71 2.26 14.57
C ALA A 78 4.79 2.72 13.58
N PHE A 79 5.44 3.82 13.90
CA PHE A 79 6.38 4.54 13.03
C PHE A 79 7.41 3.63 12.36
N GLU A 80 7.94 2.67 13.10
CA GLU A 80 8.98 1.72 12.66
C GLU A 80 8.44 0.42 12.04
N ASN A 81 7.12 0.12 12.16
CA ASN A 81 6.60 -1.24 11.99
C ASN A 81 5.91 -1.53 10.66
N ALA A 82 5.79 -0.58 9.74
CA ALA A 82 4.98 -0.78 8.53
C ALA A 82 5.42 -2.00 7.71
N ALA A 83 6.72 -2.19 7.52
CA ALA A 83 7.25 -3.33 6.77
C ALA A 83 7.03 -4.66 7.51
N ALA A 84 7.23 -4.71 8.84
CA ALA A 84 6.95 -5.90 9.66
C ALA A 84 5.46 -6.26 9.63
N THR A 85 4.57 -5.26 9.70
CA THR A 85 3.12 -5.46 9.59
C THR A 85 2.74 -6.02 8.22
N ALA A 86 3.29 -5.47 7.14
CA ALA A 86 3.06 -5.99 5.79
C ALA A 86 3.52 -7.45 5.64
N THR A 87 4.69 -7.80 6.19
CA THR A 87 5.22 -9.17 6.23
C THR A 87 4.30 -10.12 6.99
N GLY A 88 3.76 -9.68 8.14
CA GLY A 88 2.80 -10.46 8.91
C GLY A 88 1.51 -10.75 8.14
N ILE A 89 0.96 -9.73 7.47
CA ILE A 89 -0.25 -9.86 6.64
C ILE A 89 0.03 -10.81 5.47
N GLU A 90 1.16 -10.67 4.79
CA GLU A 90 1.55 -11.54 3.68
C GLU A 90 1.74 -12.99 4.14
N THR A 91 2.35 -13.21 5.28
CA THR A 91 2.53 -14.55 5.86
C THR A 91 1.19 -15.23 6.13
N MET A 92 0.22 -14.51 6.70
CA MET A 92 -1.14 -15.01 6.88
C MET A 92 -1.80 -15.33 5.54
N TYR A 93 -1.70 -14.46 4.58
CA TYR A 93 -2.22 -14.68 3.22
C TYR A 93 -1.63 -15.93 2.57
N ARG A 94 -0.31 -16.12 2.64
CA ARG A 94 0.37 -17.31 2.11
C ARG A 94 -0.14 -18.59 2.81
N SER A 95 -0.35 -18.53 4.13
CA SER A 95 -0.92 -19.65 4.90
C SER A 95 -2.34 -19.99 4.45
N LEU A 96 -3.20 -18.98 4.29
CA LEU A 96 -4.58 -19.18 3.82
C LEU A 96 -4.64 -19.71 2.37
N ARG A 97 -3.71 -19.28 1.52
CA ARG A 97 -3.57 -19.85 0.16
C ARG A 97 -3.19 -21.33 0.20
N LYS A 98 -2.21 -21.73 1.02
CA LYS A 98 -1.81 -23.13 1.19
C LYS A 98 -2.97 -23.99 1.68
N GLN A 99 -3.84 -23.44 2.52
CA GLN A 99 -5.04 -24.13 3.01
C GLN A 99 -6.20 -24.15 1.98
N GLY A 100 -6.04 -23.55 0.81
CA GLY A 100 -7.09 -23.45 -0.21
C GLY A 100 -8.24 -22.49 0.13
N LYS A 101 -8.12 -21.73 1.22
CA LYS A 101 -9.15 -20.78 1.68
C LYS A 101 -9.16 -19.47 0.89
N LEU A 102 -8.04 -19.08 0.31
CA LEU A 102 -7.90 -17.91 -0.56
C LEU A 102 -7.30 -18.32 -1.90
N LYS A 103 -7.95 -17.91 -2.99
CA LYS A 103 -7.49 -18.20 -4.36
C LYS A 103 -7.03 -16.93 -5.09
N LYS A 104 -7.52 -15.76 -4.68
CA LYS A 104 -7.28 -14.47 -5.34
C LYS A 104 -5.86 -13.98 -5.07
N GLU A 105 -5.17 -13.54 -6.10
CA GLU A 105 -3.88 -12.86 -5.93
C GLU A 105 -4.07 -11.48 -5.31
N MET A 106 -3.15 -11.09 -4.44
CA MET A 106 -3.17 -9.81 -3.73
C MET A 106 -1.76 -9.25 -3.63
N LYS A 107 -1.64 -7.94 -3.56
CA LYS A 107 -0.38 -7.24 -3.31
C LYS A 107 -0.40 -6.61 -1.92
N PHE A 108 0.75 -6.60 -1.27
CA PHE A 108 0.94 -6.01 0.05
C PHE A 108 1.92 -4.86 -0.10
N ILE A 109 1.53 -3.68 0.36
CA ILE A 109 2.32 -2.46 0.19
C ILE A 109 2.53 -1.83 1.56
N ALA A 110 3.77 -1.55 1.89
CA ALA A 110 4.13 -0.76 3.07
C ALA A 110 4.44 0.67 2.64
N PHE A 111 3.80 1.65 3.27
CA PHE A 111 4.15 3.05 3.16
C PHE A 111 4.78 3.53 4.46
N GLY A 112 5.92 4.17 4.35
CA GLY A 112 6.61 4.82 5.46
C GLY A 112 7.29 6.10 4.99
N GLY A 113 7.51 7.02 5.91
CA GLY A 113 8.38 8.17 5.66
C GLY A 113 9.85 7.75 5.67
N ASP A 114 10.73 8.70 5.43
CA ASP A 114 12.19 8.50 5.42
C ASP A 114 12.70 7.98 6.77
N GLY A 115 12.41 8.65 7.87
CA GLY A 115 12.79 8.21 9.21
C GLY A 115 12.19 6.86 9.59
N GLY A 116 10.90 6.65 9.29
CA GLY A 116 10.21 5.38 9.55
C GLY A 116 10.69 4.22 8.69
N THR A 117 11.37 4.48 7.58
CA THR A 117 11.83 3.45 6.66
C THR A 117 13.34 3.22 6.77
N TYR A 118 14.14 4.29 6.75
CA TYR A 118 15.60 4.22 6.64
C TYR A 118 16.34 4.46 7.96
N ASP A 119 15.63 4.85 9.01
CA ASP A 119 16.18 5.03 10.35
C ASP A 119 15.58 4.00 11.31
N ILE A 120 14.58 4.34 12.11
CA ILE A 120 14.05 3.43 13.14
C ILE A 120 13.34 2.20 12.56
N GLY A 121 12.86 2.27 11.33
CA GLY A 121 12.21 1.15 10.62
C GLY A 121 13.14 0.30 9.76
N LEU A 122 14.45 0.59 9.72
CA LEU A 122 15.40 -0.12 8.87
C LEU A 122 15.44 -1.63 9.18
N GLN A 123 15.36 -2.02 10.44
CA GLN A 123 15.32 -3.43 10.83
C GLN A 123 14.06 -4.14 10.28
N ALA A 124 12.89 -3.50 10.37
CA ALA A 124 11.65 -4.05 9.83
C ALA A 124 11.70 -4.17 8.30
N LEU A 125 12.27 -3.16 7.62
CA LEU A 125 12.48 -3.20 6.17
C LEU A 125 13.43 -4.34 5.78
N SER A 126 14.56 -4.46 6.45
CA SER A 126 15.55 -5.53 6.20
C SER A 126 14.94 -6.92 6.41
N GLY A 127 14.05 -7.08 7.39
CA GLY A 127 13.36 -8.34 7.62
C GLY A 127 12.25 -8.65 6.61
N ALA A 128 11.77 -7.65 5.86
CA ALA A 128 10.74 -7.81 4.84
C ALA A 128 11.30 -8.13 3.45
N LEU A 129 12.58 -7.80 3.19
CA LEU A 129 13.29 -8.06 1.94
C LEU A 129 13.92 -9.45 1.89
#